data_36e6194e2bc2f1ae8f7c5dd2521303bd
#
_entry.id   36e6194e2bc2f1ae8f7c5dd2521303bd
#
_cell.length_a   1.000
_cell.length_b   1.000
_cell.length_c   1.000
_cell.angle_alpha   90.00
_cell.angle_beta   90.00
_cell.angle_gamma   90.00
#
_symmetry.space_group_name_H-M   'P 1'
#
loop_
_entity.id
_entity.type
_entity.pdbx_description
1 polymer ?
#
loop_
_entity_poly.entity_id
_entity_poly.type
_entity_poly.pdbx_seq_one_letter_code
_entity_poly.pdbx_strand_id
1 'polypeptide(L)'
;MFGDNYGQLPLMEFEFKGSLNWHDEHPIADGAWKIDYMLYESFGVTPLNTQAAQMLNMALPQGMTPFEDQVKKDILGKAFPMFHIVEGQIVGDYDLIYFKHGLLFMGAKHVDGTPLDKPENRPHQLQIPLERVN
;
A
#
# COMPACT_ATOMS: atom_id res chain seq x y z
N MET A 1 -3.77 -7.66 4.39
CA MET A 1 -4.58 -7.13 5.51
C MET A 1 -5.07 -8.28 6.35
N PHE A 2 -5.04 -8.15 7.65
CA PHE A 2 -5.46 -9.17 8.61
C PHE A 2 -6.63 -8.68 9.45
N GLY A 3 -7.48 -9.60 9.89
CA GLY A 3 -8.65 -9.32 10.71
C GLY A 3 -8.39 -9.41 12.23
N ASP A 4 -7.15 -9.72 12.61
CA ASP A 4 -6.72 -9.83 14.00
C ASP A 4 -5.36 -9.17 14.23
N ASN A 5 -5.02 -8.94 15.49
CA ASN A 5 -3.75 -8.29 15.86
C ASN A 5 -2.51 -9.19 15.76
N TYR A 6 -2.69 -10.48 15.47
CA TYR A 6 -1.61 -11.47 15.44
C TYR A 6 -1.24 -11.94 14.03
N GLY A 7 -1.95 -11.43 13.00
CA GLY A 7 -1.73 -11.83 11.61
C GLY A 7 -2.15 -13.27 11.28
N GLN A 8 -3.04 -13.84 12.07
CA GLN A 8 -3.50 -15.23 11.89
C GLN A 8 -4.77 -15.34 11.05
N LEU A 9 -5.51 -14.23 10.87
CA LEU A 9 -6.72 -14.19 10.06
C LEU A 9 -6.51 -13.25 8.86
N PRO A 10 -5.95 -13.74 7.73
CA PRO A 10 -5.78 -12.92 6.54
C PRO A 10 -7.15 -12.62 5.92
N LEU A 11 -7.41 -11.34 5.66
CA LEU A 11 -8.65 -10.88 5.03
C LEU A 11 -8.48 -10.59 3.55
N MET A 12 -7.41 -9.89 3.20
CA MET A 12 -7.19 -9.40 1.84
C MET A 12 -5.72 -9.43 1.48
N GLU A 13 -5.47 -9.70 0.20
CA GLU A 13 -4.17 -9.54 -0.43
C GLU A 13 -4.21 -8.35 -1.37
N PHE A 14 -3.13 -7.57 -1.39
CA PHE A 14 -2.93 -6.45 -2.29
C PHE A 14 -1.69 -6.71 -3.15
N GLU A 15 -1.84 -6.51 -4.45
CA GLU A 15 -0.73 -6.55 -5.40
C GLU A 15 -0.60 -5.20 -6.10
N PHE A 16 0.57 -4.62 -6.06
CA PHE A 16 0.84 -3.32 -6.65
C PHE A 16 1.91 -3.42 -7.73
N LYS A 17 1.69 -2.72 -8.85
CA LYS A 17 2.71 -2.48 -9.86
C LYS A 17 2.72 -1.01 -10.24
N GLY A 18 3.91 -0.45 -10.31
CA GLY A 18 4.08 0.95 -10.65
C GLY A 18 5.54 1.32 -10.84
N SER A 19 5.84 2.60 -10.73
CA SER A 19 7.19 3.14 -10.88
C SER A 19 7.76 3.61 -9.55
N LEU A 20 9.06 3.45 -9.42
CA LEU A 20 9.87 4.03 -8.34
C LEU A 20 10.74 5.14 -8.93
N ASN A 21 10.63 6.34 -8.37
CA ASN A 21 11.51 7.45 -8.67
C ASN A 21 12.48 7.66 -7.50
N TRP A 22 13.77 7.56 -7.80
CA TRP A 22 14.83 7.76 -6.82
C TRP A 22 15.22 9.22 -6.77
N HIS A 23 15.37 9.76 -5.56
CA HIS A 23 15.85 11.10 -5.31
C HIS A 23 17.24 11.07 -4.62
N ASP A 24 17.51 12.01 -3.75
CA ASP A 24 18.73 12.10 -2.98
C ASP A 24 18.71 11.24 -1.71
N GLU A 25 19.86 11.04 -1.09
CA GLU A 25 19.97 10.36 0.19
C GLU A 25 19.20 11.11 1.29
N HIS A 26 18.65 10.35 2.22
CA HIS A 26 18.01 10.89 3.41
C HIS A 26 18.96 10.80 4.61
N PRO A 27 19.07 11.87 5.43
CA PRO A 27 20.05 11.94 6.53
C PRO A 27 19.78 10.97 7.70
N ILE A 28 18.69 10.20 7.65
CA ILE A 28 18.35 9.25 8.72
C ILE A 28 19.36 8.12 8.86
N ALA A 29 19.97 7.69 7.76
CA ALA A 29 21.01 6.67 7.73
C ALA A 29 21.80 6.75 6.42
N ASP A 30 23.08 6.40 6.46
CA ASP A 30 23.90 6.26 5.25
C ASP A 30 23.33 5.15 4.37
N GLY A 31 22.99 5.48 3.13
CA GLY A 31 22.34 4.54 2.19
C GLY A 31 20.82 4.49 2.28
N ALA A 32 20.18 5.37 3.06
CA ALA A 32 18.75 5.59 2.99
C ALA A 32 18.43 6.63 1.90
N TRP A 33 17.47 6.32 1.04
CA TRP A 33 17.09 7.15 -0.09
C TRP A 33 15.65 7.61 -0.01
N LYS A 34 15.41 8.83 -0.46
CA LYS A 34 14.07 9.32 -0.74
C LYS A 34 13.59 8.69 -2.04
N ILE A 35 12.39 8.13 -2.01
CA ILE A 35 11.73 7.57 -3.18
C ILE A 35 10.31 8.09 -3.28
N ASP A 36 9.80 8.15 -4.50
CA ASP A 36 8.37 8.27 -4.75
C ASP A 36 7.94 7.01 -5.47
N TYR A 37 6.88 6.37 -5.05
CA TYR A 37 6.30 5.30 -5.82
C TYR A 37 4.86 5.63 -6.22
N MET A 38 4.52 5.30 -7.45
CA MET A 38 3.21 5.58 -8.03
C MET A 38 2.68 4.33 -8.71
N LEU A 39 1.44 3.99 -8.43
CA LEU A 39 0.78 2.81 -8.98
C LEU A 39 0.15 3.16 -10.32
N TYR A 40 0.91 2.99 -11.40
CA TYR A 40 0.42 3.27 -12.75
C TYR A 40 -0.03 2.04 -13.53
N GLU A 41 0.40 0.84 -13.13
CA GLU A 41 0.21 -0.37 -13.91
C GLU A 41 -0.92 -1.24 -13.40
N SER A 42 -0.95 -1.52 -12.09
CA SER A 42 -2.03 -2.31 -11.49
C SER A 42 -2.17 -2.08 -10.00
N PHE A 43 -3.39 -2.22 -9.51
CA PHE A 43 -3.73 -2.28 -8.10
C PHE A 43 -4.72 -3.43 -7.87
N GLY A 44 -4.19 -4.63 -7.65
CA GLY A 44 -4.97 -5.83 -7.44
C GLY A 44 -5.44 -5.97 -6.00
N VAL A 45 -6.70 -6.29 -5.80
CA VAL A 45 -7.30 -6.63 -4.51
C VAL A 45 -7.92 -8.00 -4.61
N THR A 46 -7.52 -8.90 -3.71
CA THR A 46 -8.07 -10.25 -3.60
C THR A 46 -8.64 -10.45 -2.19
N PRO A 47 -9.96 -10.59 -2.02
CA PRO A 47 -10.52 -11.03 -0.74
C PRO A 47 -10.13 -12.50 -0.51
N LEU A 48 -9.65 -12.83 0.69
CA LEU A 48 -9.13 -14.17 1.01
C LEU A 48 -10.17 -15.07 1.68
N ASN A 49 -11.35 -14.55 1.91
CA ASN A 49 -12.50 -15.31 2.41
C ASN A 49 -13.81 -14.57 2.10
N THR A 50 -14.92 -15.28 2.26
CA THR A 50 -16.26 -14.77 1.98
C THR A 50 -16.62 -13.53 2.80
N GLN A 51 -16.19 -13.47 4.05
CA GLN A 51 -16.43 -12.30 4.92
C GLN A 51 -15.75 -11.04 4.38
N ALA A 52 -14.51 -11.16 3.91
CA ALA A 52 -13.76 -10.06 3.30
C ALA A 52 -14.44 -9.59 2.00
N ALA A 53 -14.90 -10.52 1.15
CA ALA A 53 -15.65 -10.17 -0.06
C ALA A 53 -16.95 -9.42 0.27
N GLN A 54 -17.71 -9.88 1.27
CA GLN A 54 -18.91 -9.18 1.72
C GLN A 54 -18.63 -7.78 2.25
N MET A 55 -17.55 -7.62 3.03
CA MET A 55 -17.13 -6.33 3.55
C MET A 55 -16.78 -5.32 2.42
N LEU A 56 -16.06 -5.78 1.41
CA LEU A 56 -15.77 -4.98 0.21
C LEU A 56 -17.04 -4.58 -0.54
N ASN A 57 -17.99 -5.52 -0.68
CA ASN A 57 -19.22 -5.29 -1.41
C ASN A 57 -20.20 -4.35 -0.69
N MET A 58 -20.07 -4.16 0.61
CA MET A 58 -20.88 -3.19 1.36
C MET A 58 -20.61 -1.73 0.94
N ALA A 59 -19.39 -1.44 0.47
CA ALA A 59 -18.97 -0.12 0.00
C ALA A 59 -18.64 -0.13 -1.50
N LEU A 60 -19.27 -1.02 -2.27
CA LEU A 60 -18.99 -1.20 -3.69
C LEU A 60 -19.41 0.05 -4.48
N PRO A 61 -18.50 0.69 -5.24
CA PRO A 61 -18.84 1.81 -6.09
C PRO A 61 -19.85 1.44 -7.18
N GLN A 62 -20.67 2.40 -7.56
CA GLN A 62 -21.65 2.20 -8.63
C GLN A 62 -20.96 1.80 -9.95
N GLY A 63 -21.48 0.77 -10.61
CA GLY A 63 -20.94 0.28 -11.88
C GLY A 63 -19.79 -0.72 -11.74
N MET A 64 -19.30 -1.00 -10.54
CA MET A 64 -18.35 -2.07 -10.30
C MET A 64 -19.06 -3.41 -10.11
N THR A 65 -18.49 -4.48 -10.68
CA THR A 65 -18.93 -5.85 -10.39
C THR A 65 -18.53 -6.25 -8.98
N PRO A 66 -19.34 -7.06 -8.26
CA PRO A 66 -19.00 -7.48 -6.90
C PRO A 66 -17.66 -8.20 -6.79
N PHE A 67 -17.03 -8.08 -5.64
CA PHE A 67 -15.88 -8.91 -5.27
C PHE A 67 -16.33 -10.32 -4.93
N GLU A 68 -15.55 -11.29 -5.36
CA GLU A 68 -15.75 -12.70 -5.11
C GLU A 68 -14.58 -13.27 -4.30
N ASP A 69 -14.87 -14.24 -3.44
CA ASP A 69 -13.85 -14.89 -2.63
C ASP A 69 -12.74 -15.50 -3.49
N GLN A 70 -11.49 -15.27 -3.12
CA GLN A 70 -10.27 -15.74 -3.82
C GLN A 70 -10.10 -15.22 -5.26
N VAL A 71 -10.90 -14.25 -5.70
CA VAL A 71 -10.81 -13.68 -7.05
C VAL A 71 -10.19 -12.30 -7.00
N LYS A 72 -9.02 -12.15 -7.66
CA LYS A 72 -8.33 -10.86 -7.80
C LYS A 72 -9.10 -9.94 -8.73
N LYS A 73 -9.28 -8.70 -8.30
CA LYS A 73 -9.84 -7.62 -9.10
C LYS A 73 -8.87 -6.45 -9.14
N ASP A 74 -8.59 -5.93 -10.34
CA ASP A 74 -7.83 -4.71 -10.51
C ASP A 74 -8.73 -3.49 -10.30
N ILE A 75 -8.37 -2.64 -9.35
CA ILE A 75 -9.10 -1.42 -9.01
C ILE A 75 -8.35 -0.15 -9.43
N LEU A 76 -7.31 -0.28 -10.24
CA LEU A 76 -6.56 0.89 -10.71
C LEU A 76 -7.48 1.92 -11.37
N GLY A 77 -7.37 3.17 -10.93
CA GLY A 77 -8.21 4.27 -11.42
C GLY A 77 -9.69 4.23 -11.00
N LYS A 78 -10.09 3.22 -10.23
CA LYS A 78 -11.46 3.11 -9.71
C LYS A 78 -11.56 3.64 -8.29
N ALA A 79 -12.73 4.11 -7.91
CA ALA A 79 -12.99 4.48 -6.53
C ALA A 79 -12.87 3.26 -5.62
N PHE A 80 -12.23 3.44 -4.46
CA PHE A 80 -12.14 2.42 -3.44
C PHE A 80 -12.35 3.06 -2.05
N PRO A 81 -13.61 3.22 -1.64
CA PRO A 81 -13.97 3.99 -0.45
C PRO A 81 -13.33 3.50 0.85
N MET A 82 -13.07 2.20 0.98
CA MET A 82 -12.41 1.62 2.15
C MET A 82 -11.05 2.24 2.44
N PHE A 83 -10.32 2.71 1.41
CA PHE A 83 -9.04 3.39 1.54
C PHE A 83 -9.10 4.86 1.13
N HIS A 84 -10.30 5.44 1.07
CA HIS A 84 -10.51 6.83 0.67
C HIS A 84 -9.95 7.20 -0.72
N ILE A 85 -9.88 6.22 -1.62
CA ILE A 85 -9.45 6.42 -3.00
C ILE A 85 -10.66 6.86 -3.83
N VAL A 86 -10.51 7.98 -4.54
CA VAL A 86 -11.52 8.48 -5.48
C VAL A 86 -11.25 8.03 -6.90
N GLU A 87 -12.27 8.03 -7.74
CA GLU A 87 -12.14 7.65 -9.16
C GLU A 87 -11.12 8.54 -9.89
N GLY A 88 -10.25 7.91 -10.68
CA GLY A 88 -9.18 8.58 -11.42
C GLY A 88 -7.95 8.95 -10.60
N GLN A 89 -7.95 8.72 -9.29
CA GLN A 89 -6.81 9.02 -8.43
C GLN A 89 -5.66 8.06 -8.71
N ILE A 90 -4.46 8.62 -8.91
CA ILE A 90 -3.21 7.86 -8.91
C ILE A 90 -2.79 7.66 -7.46
N VAL A 91 -2.71 6.40 -7.04
CA VAL A 91 -2.25 6.05 -5.70
C VAL A 91 -0.73 5.98 -5.69
N GLY A 92 -0.12 6.60 -4.70
CA GLY A 92 1.31 6.58 -4.49
C GLY A 92 1.72 7.34 -3.24
N ASP A 93 2.96 7.15 -2.84
CA ASP A 93 3.50 7.78 -1.64
C ASP A 93 4.88 8.36 -1.90
N TYR A 94 5.19 9.42 -1.17
CA TYR A 94 6.52 9.98 -1.00
C TYR A 94 7.15 9.33 0.23
N ASP A 95 8.11 8.42 0.02
CA ASP A 95 8.58 7.50 1.05
C ASP A 95 10.11 7.49 1.17
N LEU A 96 10.62 6.64 2.04
CA LEU A 96 12.02 6.32 2.22
C LEU A 96 12.24 4.84 1.91
N ILE A 97 13.43 4.53 1.40
CA ILE A 97 13.88 3.14 1.24
C ILE A 97 15.29 3.01 1.80
N TYR A 98 15.53 1.95 2.54
CA TYR A 98 16.84 1.61 3.08
C TYR A 98 17.02 0.10 3.04
N PHE A 99 18.12 -0.32 2.45
CA PHE A 99 18.42 -1.74 2.32
C PHE A 99 19.70 -2.08 3.08
N LYS A 100 19.63 -2.96 4.05
CA LYS A 100 20.76 -3.37 4.87
C LYS A 100 20.65 -4.83 5.31
N HIS A 101 21.75 -5.57 5.19
CA HIS A 101 21.84 -6.98 5.60
C HIS A 101 20.73 -7.88 5.02
N GLY A 102 20.31 -7.63 3.78
CA GLY A 102 19.23 -8.37 3.14
C GLY A 102 17.83 -8.01 3.60
N LEU A 103 17.70 -7.01 4.48
CA LEU A 103 16.41 -6.49 4.96
C LEU A 103 16.07 -5.17 4.27
N LEU A 104 14.80 -5.02 3.92
CA LEU A 104 14.25 -3.81 3.33
C LEU A 104 13.50 -3.00 4.40
N PHE A 105 13.89 -1.75 4.57
CA PHE A 105 13.18 -0.79 5.43
C PHE A 105 12.49 0.24 4.57
N MET A 106 11.22 0.50 4.87
CA MET A 106 10.45 1.60 4.29
C MET A 106 10.27 2.69 5.34
N GLY A 107 9.78 3.85 4.93
CA GLY A 107 9.44 4.91 5.86
C GLY A 107 8.28 4.53 6.79
N ALA A 108 8.35 4.95 8.03
CA ALA A 108 7.27 4.77 8.99
C ALA A 108 6.17 5.82 8.74
N LYS A 109 4.92 5.39 8.78
CA LYS A 109 3.78 6.32 8.74
C LYS A 109 3.81 7.27 9.92
N HIS A 110 3.36 8.50 9.70
CA HIS A 110 3.25 9.48 10.77
C HIS A 110 2.24 9.05 11.84
N VAL A 111 2.61 9.23 13.10
CA VAL A 111 1.78 8.84 14.26
C VAL A 111 0.45 9.62 14.30
N ASP A 112 0.45 10.84 13.80
CA ASP A 112 -0.73 11.71 13.70
C ASP A 112 -1.65 11.41 12.51
N GLY A 113 -1.28 10.41 11.68
CA GLY A 113 -2.04 10.01 10.49
C GLY A 113 -1.85 10.91 9.27
N THR A 114 -0.90 11.84 9.29
CA THR A 114 -0.56 12.64 8.10
C THR A 114 -0.24 11.73 6.92
N PRO A 115 -0.93 11.88 5.77
CA PRO A 115 -0.70 11.02 4.61
C PRO A 115 0.64 11.33 3.94
N LEU A 116 1.24 10.33 3.27
CA LEU A 116 2.51 10.46 2.55
C LEU A 116 2.30 10.97 1.10
N ASP A 117 1.32 11.81 0.89
CA ASP A 117 0.81 12.26 -0.42
C ASP A 117 1.57 13.44 -1.03
N LYS A 118 2.56 13.98 -0.31
CA LYS A 118 3.36 15.14 -0.71
C LYS A 118 4.81 14.98 -0.29
N PRO A 119 5.77 15.62 -0.99
CA PRO A 119 7.18 15.60 -0.60
C PRO A 119 7.43 16.09 0.83
N GLU A 120 6.66 17.09 1.29
CA GLU A 120 6.76 17.67 2.64
C GLU A 120 6.31 16.69 3.73
N ASN A 121 5.47 15.73 3.37
CA ASN A 121 4.93 14.72 4.27
C ASN A 121 5.75 13.43 4.27
N ARG A 122 6.92 13.43 3.65
CA ARG A 122 7.82 12.27 3.62
C ARG A 122 8.17 11.81 5.04
N PRO A 123 8.25 10.50 5.30
CA PRO A 123 8.61 9.98 6.63
C PRO A 123 9.94 10.51 7.14
N HIS A 124 10.06 10.60 8.45
CA HIS A 124 11.30 10.97 9.16
C HIS A 124 11.91 9.79 9.92
N GLN A 125 11.26 8.63 9.90
CA GLN A 125 11.68 7.41 10.57
C GLN A 125 11.51 6.22 9.65
N LEU A 126 12.27 5.15 9.90
CA LEU A 126 12.11 3.88 9.24
C LEU A 126 11.19 2.97 10.07
N GLN A 127 10.36 2.19 9.39
CA GLN A 127 9.56 1.15 10.05
C GLN A 127 10.39 -0.11 10.30
N ILE A 128 9.81 -1.10 10.95
CA ILE A 128 10.39 -2.43 11.07
C ILE A 128 10.68 -3.02 9.69
N PRO A 129 11.75 -3.79 9.51
CA PRO A 129 12.14 -4.28 8.20
C PRO A 129 11.15 -5.31 7.65
N LEU A 130 11.11 -5.34 6.32
CA LEU A 130 10.45 -6.39 5.55
C LEU A 130 11.48 -7.45 5.18
N GLU A 131 11.12 -8.72 5.34
CA GLU A 131 11.93 -9.85 4.90
C GLU A 131 11.50 -10.30 3.50
N ARG A 132 12.48 -10.73 2.72
CA ARG A 132 12.18 -11.28 1.39
C ARG A 132 11.52 -12.65 1.53
N VAL A 133 10.35 -12.80 0.94
CA VAL A 133 9.70 -14.10 0.78
C VAL A 133 10.26 -14.78 -0.46
N ASN A 134 10.79 -15.98 -0.27
CA ASN A 134 11.34 -16.80 -1.36
C ASN A 134 10.24 -17.67 -2.00
#